data_924f5078e13b277fab1eb749e53d1396
#
_entry.id   924f5078e13b277fab1eb749e53d1396
#
_cell.length_a   1.000
_cell.length_b   1.000
_cell.length_c   1.000
_cell.angle_alpha   90.00
_cell.angle_beta   90.00
_cell.angle_gamma   90.00
#
_symmetry.space_group_name_H-M   'P 1'
#
loop_
_entity.id
_entity.type
_entity.pdbx_description
1 polymer ?
#
loop_
_entity_poly.entity_id
_entity_poly.type
_entity_poly.pdbx_seq_one_letter_code
_entity_poly.pdbx_strand_id
1 'polypeptide(L)'
;MKKFLLLALVIFSINAVAYNFYFANIHAHTAFSDGSSTPTDAYTYAKNYVDIQAITDHAYYFRQKIDNQDKLLLTKKMAEDATVEGKFVAMWGFEWTGGVGHINVYGTTDWTDRNESDLKNLYKWIVSHRALAQFNHPGVTYGNFYDFEYDLEADTYINLIEVGNGNTSRRTITKEMYSNYILALNKGWHVGATANQDNHRPNWGSANDTRTAILADALTYNSIMEALKQRRTYATEDKNAKILFKCNDFWMGSILKDATQLNFEIKLSDDEPFYEAVLVSQSGDVAKWRINSNEFSTSYRIVPPDGYEWYFLYVIQNDWDEIVTSPIWVQYGDVHVVNLHEKVSGRNVDVYFDLINTSNLPVHCDISVKISDVSARTEAELKAREIKQITVSLSNVESGIQTVEVFLNGFKAQTGTVEVKKGLIIVDQSHENTYESFWKTAQIDIENQGYQVEYSQRFFKKVPNASMVFLTLPSKDSFPELRMLNDFEIENLVEFYKKGGQIVLIALKNSLIEDSYNTLLEKMHIDAKLAQSEGNVFLFKNDKMLDFYEQDGFLFISCEEPSQLMKKLKGRLP
;
A
#
# COMPACT_ATOMS: atom_id res chain seq x y z
N MET A 1 72.02 6.36 10.83
CA MET A 1 70.99 7.43 10.80
C MET A 1 69.61 6.75 10.59
N LYS A 2 68.85 6.54 11.68
CA LYS A 2 67.50 6.00 11.65
C LYS A 2 66.54 7.18 11.43
N LYS A 3 65.82 7.19 10.28
CA LYS A 3 64.73 8.15 10.03
C LYS A 3 63.47 7.68 10.78
N PHE A 4 63.08 8.42 11.80
CA PHE A 4 61.76 8.29 12.43
C PHE A 4 60.72 8.92 11.50
N LEU A 5 59.78 8.12 11.02
CA LEU A 5 58.59 8.58 10.29
C LEU A 5 57.52 8.88 11.34
N LEU A 6 57.26 10.19 11.56
CA LEU A 6 56.19 10.65 12.46
C LEU A 6 54.86 10.51 11.69
N LEU A 7 54.05 9.48 12.04
CA LEU A 7 52.70 9.32 11.52
C LEU A 7 51.77 10.26 12.32
N ALA A 8 51.39 11.38 11.73
CA ALA A 8 50.38 12.26 12.33
C ALA A 8 48.99 11.59 12.19
N LEU A 9 48.49 11.07 13.31
CA LEU A 9 47.12 10.57 13.41
C LEU A 9 46.19 11.80 13.46
N VAL A 10 45.56 12.15 12.36
CA VAL A 10 44.46 13.12 12.33
C VAL A 10 43.23 12.44 12.89
N ILE A 11 42.96 12.66 14.17
CA ILE A 11 41.72 12.25 14.80
C ILE A 11 40.63 13.22 14.33
N PHE A 12 39.86 12.86 13.36
CA PHE A 12 38.56 13.50 13.10
C PHE A 12 37.64 13.16 14.27
N SER A 13 37.52 14.05 15.23
CA SER A 13 36.41 13.98 16.20
C SER A 13 35.11 14.26 15.41
N ILE A 14 34.38 13.21 15.05
CA ILE A 14 33.01 13.35 14.66
C ILE A 14 32.27 13.78 15.92
N ASN A 15 31.99 15.08 16.05
CA ASN A 15 31.04 15.57 17.05
C ASN A 15 29.70 14.95 16.70
N ALA A 16 29.24 13.97 17.47
CA ALA A 16 27.88 13.48 17.39
C ALA A 16 26.96 14.68 17.69
N VAL A 17 26.29 15.20 16.68
CA VAL A 17 25.31 16.28 16.85
C VAL A 17 24.15 15.70 17.66
N ALA A 18 23.97 16.21 18.88
CA ALA A 18 22.81 15.89 19.70
C ALA A 18 21.68 16.80 19.25
N TYR A 19 20.61 16.19 18.68
CA TYR A 19 19.40 16.95 18.34
C TYR A 19 18.52 17.14 19.57
N ASN A 20 17.82 18.28 19.60
CA ASN A 20 16.75 18.57 20.54
C ASN A 20 15.40 18.14 19.92
N PHE A 21 14.43 17.88 20.78
CA PHE A 21 13.07 17.54 20.37
C PHE A 21 12.21 18.82 20.43
N TYR A 22 11.54 19.13 19.33
CA TYR A 22 10.61 20.24 19.22
C TYR A 22 9.25 19.73 18.73
N PHE A 23 8.18 20.22 19.36
CA PHE A 23 6.82 19.74 19.08
C PHE A 23 6.05 20.77 18.26
N ALA A 24 5.55 20.37 17.13
CA ALA A 24 5.01 21.22 16.09
C ALA A 24 3.56 20.89 15.71
N ASN A 25 2.87 21.89 15.17
CA ASN A 25 1.69 21.73 14.33
C ASN A 25 1.98 22.41 12.99
N ILE A 26 2.24 21.65 11.94
CA ILE A 26 2.68 22.17 10.64
C ILE A 26 1.61 22.14 9.56
N HIS A 27 0.33 21.94 9.95
CA HIS A 27 -0.83 22.03 9.07
C HIS A 27 -1.97 22.74 9.79
N ALA A 28 -2.31 23.95 9.35
CA ALA A 28 -3.40 24.74 9.91
C ALA A 28 -3.84 25.88 8.97
N HIS A 29 -5.09 26.32 9.14
CA HIS A 29 -5.78 27.30 8.32
C HIS A 29 -6.18 28.55 9.12
N THR A 30 -6.33 29.66 8.41
CA THR A 30 -6.79 30.94 8.92
C THR A 30 -7.88 31.53 8.02
N ALA A 31 -8.34 32.74 8.31
CA ALA A 31 -9.28 33.48 7.45
C ALA A 31 -8.64 33.90 6.09
N PHE A 32 -7.39 33.55 5.82
CA PHE A 32 -6.82 33.70 4.50
C PHE A 32 -7.33 32.61 3.54
N SER A 33 -7.88 31.53 4.08
CA SER A 33 -8.70 30.54 3.36
C SER A 33 -10.09 30.39 4.01
N ASP A 34 -10.38 29.27 4.59
CA ASP A 34 -11.68 28.91 5.19
C ASP A 34 -11.61 28.68 6.71
N GLY A 35 -10.46 29.01 7.32
CA GLY A 35 -10.29 29.02 8.76
C GLY A 35 -10.78 30.32 9.41
N SER A 36 -10.33 30.56 10.64
CA SER A 36 -10.72 31.71 11.48
C SER A 36 -9.51 32.60 11.74
N SER A 37 -9.77 33.91 12.00
CA SER A 37 -8.75 34.90 12.38
C SER A 37 -7.57 35.06 11.40
N THR A 38 -6.58 35.86 11.76
CA THR A 38 -5.42 36.12 10.90
C THR A 38 -4.26 35.17 11.22
N PRO A 39 -3.27 35.01 10.31
CA PRO A 39 -2.04 34.30 10.63
C PRO A 39 -1.32 34.85 11.86
N THR A 40 -1.32 36.18 12.08
CA THR A 40 -0.75 36.81 13.28
C THR A 40 -1.43 36.32 14.56
N ASP A 41 -2.76 36.22 14.57
CA ASP A 41 -3.52 35.70 15.71
C ASP A 41 -3.20 34.24 15.96
N ALA A 42 -3.10 33.45 14.88
CA ALA A 42 -2.77 32.04 14.95
C ALA A 42 -1.40 31.81 15.58
N TYR A 43 -0.36 32.48 15.10
CA TYR A 43 1.00 32.36 15.67
C TYR A 43 1.06 32.87 17.13
N THR A 44 0.37 33.97 17.42
CA THR A 44 0.32 34.53 18.78
C THR A 44 -0.35 33.60 19.77
N TYR A 45 -1.35 32.86 19.33
CA TYR A 45 -2.03 31.85 20.14
C TYR A 45 -1.18 30.59 20.29
N ALA A 46 -0.69 30.03 19.15
CA ALA A 46 -0.02 28.73 19.08
C ALA A 46 1.29 28.66 19.89
N LYS A 47 2.04 29.77 20.00
CA LYS A 47 3.30 29.82 20.78
C LYS A 47 3.18 29.44 22.25
N ASN A 48 1.95 29.36 22.79
CA ASN A 48 1.70 28.91 24.16
C ASN A 48 1.56 27.37 24.26
N TYR A 49 1.49 26.65 23.13
CA TYR A 49 1.14 25.23 23.08
C TYR A 49 2.13 24.38 22.27
N VAL A 50 2.84 25.00 21.32
CA VAL A 50 3.78 24.32 20.43
C VAL A 50 5.06 25.16 20.24
N ASP A 51 6.17 24.49 19.92
CA ASP A 51 7.43 25.17 19.59
C ASP A 51 7.43 25.73 18.16
N ILE A 52 6.68 25.08 17.26
CA ILE A 52 6.61 25.44 15.84
C ILE A 52 5.14 25.40 15.37
N GLN A 53 4.72 26.44 14.68
CA GLN A 53 3.42 26.50 14.02
C GLN A 53 3.57 26.90 12.54
N ALA A 54 3.06 26.10 11.62
CA ALA A 54 2.89 26.53 10.23
C ALA A 54 1.43 26.92 9.95
N ILE A 55 1.27 27.91 9.08
CA ILE A 55 -0.02 28.23 8.43
C ILE A 55 0.11 27.87 6.96
N THR A 56 -0.82 27.06 6.50
CA THR A 56 -0.87 26.45 5.16
C THR A 56 -2.27 26.60 4.55
N ASP A 57 -2.76 27.82 4.51
CA ASP A 57 -4.07 28.14 3.94
C ASP A 57 -4.24 27.59 2.52
N HIS A 58 -5.44 27.16 2.15
CA HIS A 58 -5.75 26.63 0.83
C HIS A 58 -5.39 27.61 -0.29
N ALA A 59 -4.54 27.21 -1.21
CA ALA A 59 -3.97 28.06 -2.25
C ALA A 59 -5.01 28.71 -3.18
N TYR A 60 -6.11 28.02 -3.49
CA TYR A 60 -7.14 28.58 -4.39
C TYR A 60 -7.84 29.82 -3.82
N TYR A 61 -7.75 30.10 -2.50
CA TYR A 61 -8.21 31.36 -1.90
C TYR A 61 -7.22 32.52 -2.11
N PHE A 62 -5.97 32.27 -2.49
CA PHE A 62 -4.94 33.30 -2.69
C PHE A 62 -5.19 34.14 -3.95
N ARG A 63 -6.06 33.67 -4.84
CA ARG A 63 -6.57 34.48 -5.97
C ARG A 63 -7.25 35.77 -5.51
N GLN A 64 -7.79 35.79 -4.28
CA GLN A 64 -8.35 36.98 -3.64
C GLN A 64 -7.27 37.66 -2.81
N LYS A 65 -6.80 38.82 -3.28
CA LYS A 65 -5.80 39.61 -2.57
C LYS A 65 -6.41 40.40 -1.41
N ILE A 66 -5.62 40.72 -0.40
CA ILE A 66 -5.95 41.61 0.71
C ILE A 66 -5.20 42.92 0.47
N ASP A 67 -5.91 44.03 0.28
CA ASP A 67 -5.36 45.36 -0.01
C ASP A 67 -4.30 45.32 -1.14
N ASN A 68 -4.63 44.61 -2.22
CA ASN A 68 -3.75 44.33 -3.36
C ASN A 68 -2.47 43.53 -3.05
N GLN A 69 -2.32 42.98 -1.85
CA GLN A 69 -1.20 42.13 -1.44
C GLN A 69 -1.54 40.65 -1.56
N ASP A 70 -0.54 39.87 -1.94
CA ASP A 70 -0.64 38.40 -1.99
C ASP A 70 -0.72 37.81 -0.59
N LYS A 71 -1.66 36.87 -0.37
CA LYS A 71 -1.90 36.27 0.94
C LYS A 71 -0.72 35.42 1.43
N LEU A 72 -0.02 34.68 0.55
CA LEU A 72 1.15 33.91 0.93
C LEU A 72 2.28 34.83 1.41
N LEU A 73 2.53 35.93 0.67
CA LEU A 73 3.55 36.91 1.07
C LEU A 73 3.21 37.64 2.37
N LEU A 74 1.92 37.90 2.60
CA LEU A 74 1.46 38.41 3.90
C LEU A 74 1.68 37.40 5.03
N THR A 75 1.31 36.13 4.82
CA THR A 75 1.54 35.06 5.80
C THR A 75 3.02 34.89 6.10
N LYS A 76 3.89 34.92 5.07
CA LYS A 76 5.36 34.92 5.24
C LYS A 76 5.82 36.04 6.16
N LYS A 77 5.41 37.28 5.87
CA LYS A 77 5.79 38.42 6.70
C LYS A 77 5.31 38.26 8.15
N MET A 78 4.07 37.82 8.36
CA MET A 78 3.51 37.58 9.70
C MET A 78 4.25 36.47 10.44
N ALA A 79 4.72 35.43 9.73
CA ALA A 79 5.53 34.36 10.29
C ALA A 79 6.93 34.87 10.70
N GLU A 80 7.58 35.65 9.83
CA GLU A 80 8.86 36.28 10.15
C GLU A 80 8.76 37.20 11.38
N ASP A 81 7.71 38.01 11.47
CA ASP A 81 7.46 38.90 12.60
C ASP A 81 7.13 38.14 13.92
N ALA A 82 6.51 36.95 13.84
CA ALA A 82 6.13 36.12 14.98
C ALA A 82 7.25 35.21 15.50
N THR A 83 8.26 34.92 14.67
CA THR A 83 9.38 34.03 15.03
C THR A 83 10.29 34.68 16.07
N VAL A 84 10.57 33.93 17.14
CA VAL A 84 11.57 34.30 18.17
C VAL A 84 12.53 33.12 18.31
N GLU A 85 13.70 33.23 17.69
CA GLU A 85 14.71 32.17 17.70
C GLU A 85 14.98 31.64 19.12
N GLY A 86 15.07 30.34 19.27
CA GLY A 86 15.24 29.65 20.54
C GLY A 86 13.98 29.59 21.43
N LYS A 87 12.84 30.15 21.00
CA LYS A 87 11.57 30.12 21.76
C LYS A 87 10.36 29.65 20.95
N PHE A 88 10.21 30.14 19.70
CA PHE A 88 9.08 29.80 18.84
C PHE A 88 9.44 30.06 17.37
N VAL A 89 9.14 29.12 16.50
CA VAL A 89 9.32 29.27 15.05
C VAL A 89 7.95 29.26 14.36
N ALA A 90 7.63 30.36 13.70
CA ALA A 90 6.48 30.43 12.80
C ALA A 90 6.92 30.08 11.38
N MET A 91 6.16 29.21 10.72
CA MET A 91 6.39 28.78 9.35
C MET A 91 5.19 29.20 8.48
N TRP A 92 5.45 29.35 7.19
CA TRP A 92 4.42 29.66 6.20
C TRP A 92 4.46 28.65 5.05
N GLY A 93 3.34 28.49 4.39
CA GLY A 93 3.16 27.66 3.24
C GLY A 93 1.77 27.81 2.66
N PHE A 94 1.42 26.88 1.83
CA PHE A 94 0.05 26.76 1.32
C PHE A 94 -0.33 25.29 1.17
N GLU A 95 -1.62 25.01 1.19
CA GLU A 95 -2.16 23.71 0.84
C GLU A 95 -2.71 23.74 -0.59
N TRP A 96 -2.09 22.95 -1.48
CA TRP A 96 -2.70 22.60 -2.76
C TRP A 96 -3.77 21.54 -2.52
N THR A 97 -5.01 21.83 -2.95
CA THR A 97 -6.19 21.03 -2.65
C THR A 97 -6.79 20.50 -3.95
N GLY A 98 -6.52 19.24 -4.28
CA GLY A 98 -7.04 18.57 -5.46
C GLY A 98 -8.02 17.44 -5.13
N GLY A 99 -8.77 16.96 -6.12
CA GLY A 99 -9.67 15.82 -5.95
C GLY A 99 -8.98 14.47 -5.75
N VAL A 100 -7.65 14.43 -5.91
CA VAL A 100 -6.83 13.21 -5.79
C VAL A 100 -5.96 13.19 -4.53
N GLY A 101 -5.99 14.26 -3.74
CA GLY A 101 -5.22 14.45 -2.53
C GLY A 101 -4.91 15.92 -2.26
N HIS A 102 -4.38 16.22 -1.08
CA HIS A 102 -3.97 17.54 -0.66
C HIS A 102 -2.47 17.55 -0.31
N ILE A 103 -1.75 18.60 -0.67
CA ILE A 103 -0.32 18.71 -0.44
C ILE A 103 0.02 20.06 0.19
N ASN A 104 0.64 20.05 1.35
CA ASN A 104 1.27 21.25 1.90
C ASN A 104 2.62 21.50 1.22
N VAL A 105 2.88 22.77 0.88
CA VAL A 105 4.15 23.26 0.36
C VAL A 105 4.66 24.39 1.25
N TYR A 106 5.89 24.29 1.73
CA TYR A 106 6.42 25.18 2.77
C TYR A 106 7.52 26.11 2.25
N GLY A 107 7.57 27.31 2.80
CA GLY A 107 8.71 28.24 2.71
C GLY A 107 8.90 28.90 1.33
N THR A 108 7.93 28.81 0.44
CA THR A 108 7.97 29.46 -0.87
C THR A 108 7.49 30.91 -0.82
N THR A 109 7.80 31.66 -1.88
CA THR A 109 7.29 33.02 -2.12
C THR A 109 6.33 33.09 -3.30
N ASP A 110 6.06 31.94 -3.90
CA ASP A 110 5.14 31.73 -5.00
C ASP A 110 4.26 30.52 -4.67
N TRP A 111 3.14 30.37 -5.36
CA TRP A 111 2.16 29.33 -5.14
C TRP A 111 1.48 28.89 -6.44
N THR A 112 0.87 27.73 -6.43
CA THR A 112 -0.01 27.21 -7.48
C THR A 112 -1.24 26.55 -6.84
N ASP A 113 -2.32 26.44 -7.62
CA ASP A 113 -3.56 25.82 -7.14
C ASP A 113 -4.11 24.78 -8.14
N ARG A 114 -5.17 24.08 -7.77
CA ARG A 114 -5.86 23.07 -8.59
C ARG A 114 -6.42 23.58 -9.92
N ASN A 115 -6.53 24.89 -10.11
CA ASN A 115 -7.00 25.47 -11.36
C ASN A 115 -5.85 25.67 -12.37
N GLU A 116 -4.60 25.69 -11.90
CA GLU A 116 -3.40 25.88 -12.71
C GLU A 116 -2.59 24.59 -12.84
N SER A 117 -2.66 23.69 -11.87
CA SER A 117 -1.91 22.44 -11.87
C SER A 117 -2.75 21.24 -11.43
N ASP A 118 -2.73 20.18 -12.22
CA ASP A 118 -3.06 18.84 -11.76
C ASP A 118 -1.90 18.26 -10.90
N LEU A 119 -2.03 17.05 -10.38
CA LEU A 119 -1.02 16.44 -9.51
C LEU A 119 0.37 16.36 -10.17
N LYS A 120 0.44 15.94 -11.43
CA LYS A 120 1.70 15.79 -12.17
C LYS A 120 2.38 17.14 -12.43
N ASN A 121 1.62 18.18 -12.72
CA ASN A 121 2.15 19.52 -12.89
C ASN A 121 2.51 20.16 -11.54
N LEU A 122 1.80 19.83 -10.46
CA LEU A 122 2.20 20.21 -9.10
C LEU A 122 3.57 19.60 -8.72
N TYR A 123 3.80 18.30 -9.01
CA TYR A 123 5.11 17.67 -8.77
C TYR A 123 6.23 18.41 -9.50
N LYS A 124 6.04 18.74 -10.77
CA LYS A 124 7.01 19.55 -11.55
C LYS A 124 7.21 20.95 -10.96
N TRP A 125 6.14 21.56 -10.48
CA TRP A 125 6.20 22.86 -9.82
C TRP A 125 7.04 22.78 -8.54
N ILE A 126 6.78 21.79 -7.66
CA ILE A 126 7.54 21.53 -6.43
C ILE A 126 9.03 21.33 -6.76
N VAL A 127 9.35 20.49 -7.74
CA VAL A 127 10.73 20.23 -8.20
C VAL A 127 11.40 21.52 -8.70
N SER A 128 10.73 22.31 -9.54
CA SER A 128 11.29 23.54 -10.09
C SER A 128 11.57 24.61 -9.03
N HIS A 129 10.76 24.66 -7.98
CA HIS A 129 10.93 25.58 -6.83
C HIS A 129 11.81 24.99 -5.72
N ARG A 130 12.23 23.71 -5.81
CA ARG A 130 12.95 22.97 -4.77
C ARG A 130 12.26 23.08 -3.41
N ALA A 131 10.93 23.05 -3.41
CA ALA A 131 10.10 23.32 -2.25
C ALA A 131 9.91 22.07 -1.41
N LEU A 132 10.06 22.19 -0.08
CA LEU A 132 9.65 21.14 0.85
C LEU A 132 8.14 20.94 0.78
N ALA A 133 7.69 19.68 0.67
CA ALA A 133 6.26 19.37 0.61
C ALA A 133 5.89 18.14 1.46
N GLN A 134 4.58 18.04 1.75
CA GLN A 134 3.96 17.01 2.58
C GLN A 134 2.68 16.50 1.95
N PHE A 135 2.50 15.20 1.86
CA PHE A 135 1.21 14.57 1.59
C PHE A 135 0.30 14.69 2.82
N ASN A 136 -0.86 15.32 2.67
CA ASN A 136 -1.81 15.58 3.77
C ASN A 136 -2.87 14.49 3.84
N HIS A 137 -3.23 14.07 5.07
CA HIS A 137 -4.37 13.20 5.43
C HIS A 137 -4.81 12.24 4.32
N PRO A 138 -3.93 11.39 3.77
CA PRO A 138 -4.27 10.52 2.65
C PRO A 138 -5.32 9.48 3.04
N GLY A 139 -6.32 9.31 2.18
CA GLY A 139 -7.40 8.36 2.42
C GLY A 139 -8.57 8.48 1.44
N VAL A 140 -9.61 7.69 1.65
CA VAL A 140 -10.79 7.62 0.76
C VAL A 140 -11.50 8.98 0.63
N THR A 141 -11.52 9.78 1.69
CA THR A 141 -12.25 11.07 1.71
C THR A 141 -11.58 12.11 0.81
N TYR A 142 -10.26 12.22 0.86
CA TYR A 142 -9.52 13.29 0.19
C TYR A 142 -8.64 12.79 -0.95
N GLY A 143 -8.53 11.47 -1.11
CA GLY A 143 -7.67 10.84 -2.10
C GLY A 143 -6.31 10.40 -1.54
N ASN A 144 -5.60 9.61 -2.33
CA ASN A 144 -4.29 9.06 -2.00
C ASN A 144 -3.31 9.16 -3.17
N PHE A 145 -3.43 10.23 -3.97
CA PHE A 145 -2.48 10.57 -5.04
C PHE A 145 -2.31 9.46 -6.09
N TYR A 146 -3.45 8.84 -6.51
CA TYR A 146 -3.45 7.67 -7.42
C TYR A 146 -2.62 6.50 -6.86
N ASP A 147 -2.89 6.09 -5.62
CA ASP A 147 -2.10 5.09 -4.87
C ASP A 147 -0.61 5.48 -4.77
N PHE A 148 -0.35 6.77 -4.53
CA PHE A 148 0.99 7.34 -4.46
C PHE A 148 1.83 7.04 -5.71
N GLU A 149 1.26 7.32 -6.91
CA GLU A 149 2.03 7.22 -8.16
C GLU A 149 3.40 7.89 -7.99
N TYR A 150 4.46 7.09 -8.10
CA TYR A 150 5.81 7.52 -7.74
C TYR A 150 6.42 8.41 -8.80
N ASP A 151 7.03 9.51 -8.37
CA ASP A 151 7.81 10.43 -9.22
C ASP A 151 9.21 10.62 -8.62
N LEU A 152 10.23 10.15 -9.33
CA LEU A 152 11.63 10.11 -8.87
C LEU A 152 12.23 11.49 -8.60
N GLU A 153 11.80 12.53 -9.32
CA GLU A 153 12.29 13.90 -9.10
C GLU A 153 11.56 14.56 -7.93
N ALA A 154 10.25 14.33 -7.82
CA ALA A 154 9.44 14.85 -6.73
C ALA A 154 9.79 14.22 -5.38
N ASP A 155 10.22 12.96 -5.33
CA ASP A 155 10.67 12.26 -4.11
C ASP A 155 11.82 13.01 -3.37
N THR A 156 12.61 13.80 -4.10
CA THR A 156 13.65 14.64 -3.49
C THR A 156 13.07 15.76 -2.62
N TYR A 157 11.85 16.20 -2.88
CA TYR A 157 11.25 17.41 -2.32
C TYR A 157 9.96 17.16 -1.53
N ILE A 158 9.20 16.11 -1.86
CA ILE A 158 8.05 15.68 -1.05
C ILE A 158 8.61 14.74 0.03
N ASN A 159 8.97 15.34 1.16
CA ASN A 159 9.74 14.63 2.19
C ASN A 159 8.87 14.16 3.37
N LEU A 160 7.58 14.52 3.42
CA LEU A 160 6.72 14.29 4.57
C LEU A 160 5.36 13.72 4.16
N ILE A 161 4.72 13.01 5.11
CA ILE A 161 3.37 12.48 4.96
C ILE A 161 2.65 12.49 6.31
N GLU A 162 1.40 12.90 6.34
CA GLU A 162 0.57 12.78 7.53
C GLU A 162 0.15 11.32 7.77
N VAL A 163 0.48 10.83 8.95
CA VAL A 163 0.02 9.55 9.50
C VAL A 163 -1.11 9.80 10.51
N GLY A 164 -1.18 11.02 11.04
CA GLY A 164 -2.25 11.51 11.91
C GLY A 164 -2.72 12.91 11.51
N ASN A 165 -4.02 13.13 11.52
CA ASN A 165 -4.62 14.45 11.21
C ASN A 165 -5.95 14.62 11.94
N GLY A 166 -6.25 15.87 12.35
CA GLY A 166 -7.54 16.28 12.86
C GLY A 166 -7.49 17.06 14.17
N ASN A 167 -8.57 17.83 14.40
CA ASN A 167 -8.67 18.78 15.53
C ASN A 167 -9.89 18.53 16.44
N THR A 168 -10.63 17.46 16.23
CA THR A 168 -11.87 17.13 16.96
C THR A 168 -11.81 15.84 17.76
N SER A 169 -10.77 15.02 17.55
CA SER A 169 -10.57 13.73 18.20
C SER A 169 -9.24 13.72 18.94
N ARG A 170 -9.16 12.95 20.03
CA ARG A 170 -7.88 12.60 20.66
C ARG A 170 -7.06 11.65 19.75
N ARG A 171 -7.77 10.76 19.03
CA ARG A 171 -7.17 9.78 18.11
C ARG A 171 -7.10 10.38 16.71
N THR A 172 -5.93 10.71 16.27
CA THR A 172 -5.64 11.32 14.97
C THR A 172 -4.88 10.39 14.03
N ILE A 173 -4.09 9.46 14.59
CA ILE A 173 -3.45 8.38 13.84
C ILE A 173 -4.51 7.32 13.55
N THR A 174 -4.90 7.18 12.29
CA THR A 174 -5.94 6.25 11.88
C THR A 174 -5.35 5.07 11.13
N LYS A 175 -6.05 3.92 11.18
CA LYS A 175 -5.65 2.75 10.40
C LYS A 175 -5.51 3.08 8.90
N GLU A 176 -6.37 3.95 8.39
CA GLU A 176 -6.35 4.35 6.98
C GLU A 176 -5.09 5.14 6.63
N MET A 177 -4.76 6.20 7.40
CA MET A 177 -3.55 6.99 7.16
C MET A 177 -2.28 6.15 7.38
N TYR A 178 -2.25 5.30 8.40
CA TYR A 178 -1.16 4.36 8.64
C TYR A 178 -0.97 3.39 7.46
N SER A 179 -2.06 2.84 6.91
CA SER A 179 -1.98 1.96 5.74
C SER A 179 -1.50 2.72 4.49
N ASN A 180 -1.93 3.96 4.30
CA ASN A 180 -1.47 4.82 3.22
C ASN A 180 0.01 5.22 3.38
N TYR A 181 0.49 5.39 4.61
CA TYR A 181 1.93 5.59 4.88
C TYR A 181 2.76 4.39 4.40
N ILE A 182 2.37 3.18 4.79
CA ILE A 182 3.03 1.94 4.33
C ILE A 182 2.96 1.82 2.79
N LEU A 183 1.82 2.16 2.19
CA LEU A 183 1.66 2.14 0.73
C LEU A 183 2.64 3.11 0.05
N ALA A 184 2.77 4.34 0.54
CA ALA A 184 3.72 5.31 0.00
C ALA A 184 5.17 4.80 0.08
N LEU A 185 5.57 4.22 1.24
CA LEU A 185 6.89 3.63 1.42
C LEU A 185 7.15 2.47 0.44
N ASN A 186 6.16 1.60 0.25
CA ASN A 186 6.26 0.45 -0.68
C ASN A 186 6.32 0.88 -2.15
N LYS A 187 5.76 2.04 -2.49
CA LYS A 187 5.87 2.66 -3.82
C LYS A 187 7.25 3.27 -4.08
N GLY A 188 8.09 3.40 -3.05
CA GLY A 188 9.44 3.95 -3.16
C GLY A 188 9.61 5.38 -2.64
N TRP A 189 8.54 6.02 -2.12
CA TRP A 189 8.65 7.35 -1.55
C TRP A 189 9.49 7.36 -0.28
N HIS A 190 10.37 8.35 -0.18
CA HIS A 190 11.15 8.62 1.03
C HIS A 190 10.47 9.73 1.84
N VAL A 191 9.40 9.37 2.55
CA VAL A 191 8.58 10.32 3.33
C VAL A 191 8.65 10.05 4.83
N GLY A 192 8.87 11.12 5.62
CA GLY A 192 8.86 11.08 7.06
C GLY A 192 7.45 11.27 7.63
N ALA A 193 7.17 10.60 8.74
CA ALA A 193 5.88 10.63 9.41
C ALA A 193 5.66 11.97 10.14
N THR A 194 4.45 12.53 9.97
CA THR A 194 3.96 13.73 10.66
C THR A 194 2.55 13.51 11.18
N ALA A 195 2.15 14.28 12.21
CA ALA A 195 0.79 14.35 12.68
C ALA A 195 0.43 15.80 13.04
N ASN A 196 -0.72 16.27 12.56
CA ASN A 196 -1.11 17.67 12.65
C ASN A 196 -2.59 17.84 12.98
N GLN A 197 -2.96 19.06 13.38
CA GLN A 197 -4.33 19.34 13.83
C GLN A 197 -5.25 19.82 12.71
N ASP A 198 -4.72 20.35 11.60
CA ASP A 198 -5.53 20.89 10.49
C ASP A 198 -6.62 21.86 10.98
N ASN A 199 -6.20 22.83 11.80
CA ASN A 199 -7.12 23.71 12.49
C ASN A 199 -7.81 24.69 11.55
N HIS A 200 -9.14 24.76 11.62
CA HIS A 200 -9.97 25.78 10.98
C HIS A 200 -10.62 26.73 12.02
N ARG A 201 -10.37 26.47 13.30
CA ARG A 201 -10.86 27.24 14.45
C ARG A 201 -9.70 27.86 15.22
N PRO A 202 -9.93 28.90 16.06
CA PRO A 202 -8.85 29.57 16.79
C PRO A 202 -8.34 28.74 17.98
N ASN A 203 -7.88 27.53 17.72
CA ASN A 203 -7.36 26.56 18.70
C ASN A 203 -6.06 25.89 18.23
N TRP A 204 -5.23 26.64 17.49
CA TRP A 204 -3.97 26.15 16.91
C TRP A 204 -3.01 25.62 18.00
N GLY A 205 -2.59 24.37 17.87
CA GLY A 205 -1.74 23.67 18.82
C GLY A 205 -2.44 23.24 20.12
N SER A 206 -3.70 23.65 20.38
CA SER A 206 -4.42 23.32 21.62
C SER A 206 -5.68 22.47 21.40
N ALA A 207 -6.00 22.10 20.17
CA ALA A 207 -7.19 21.31 19.85
C ALA A 207 -7.15 19.90 20.46
N ASN A 208 -5.97 19.31 20.48
CA ASN A 208 -5.63 18.03 21.09
C ASN A 208 -4.10 17.95 21.33
N ASP A 209 -3.61 16.81 21.78
CA ASP A 209 -2.18 16.60 22.07
C ASP A 209 -1.36 16.10 20.86
N THR A 210 -1.98 15.94 19.70
CA THR A 210 -1.31 15.54 18.46
C THR A 210 -0.24 16.53 18.03
N ARG A 211 0.96 16.01 17.71
CA ARG A 211 2.13 16.78 17.29
C ARG A 211 2.91 16.08 16.18
N THR A 212 3.55 16.88 15.36
CA THR A 212 4.75 16.49 14.63
C THR A 212 5.95 16.80 15.52
N ALA A 213 6.64 15.77 16.02
CA ALA A 213 7.91 15.98 16.70
C ALA A 213 9.04 16.12 15.68
N ILE A 214 9.90 17.11 15.86
CA ILE A 214 11.01 17.46 14.95
C ILE A 214 12.32 17.42 15.71
N LEU A 215 13.32 16.71 15.17
CA LEU A 215 14.65 16.60 15.74
C LEU A 215 15.61 17.55 15.02
N ALA A 216 15.94 18.66 15.68
CA ALA A 216 16.82 19.68 15.12
C ALA A 216 17.89 20.12 16.15
N ASP A 217 18.98 20.69 15.67
CA ASP A 217 20.09 21.17 16.53
C ASP A 217 19.72 22.46 17.25
N ALA A 218 18.86 23.30 16.65
CA ALA A 218 18.41 24.55 17.22
C ALA A 218 16.96 24.88 16.83
N LEU A 219 16.25 25.63 17.69
CA LEU A 219 14.91 26.15 17.37
C LEU A 219 15.04 27.45 16.55
N THR A 220 15.44 27.29 15.30
CA THR A 220 15.51 28.36 14.29
C THR A 220 14.83 27.90 13.02
N TYR A 221 14.30 28.83 12.21
CA TYR A 221 13.62 28.50 10.97
C TYR A 221 14.47 27.58 10.06
N ASN A 222 15.75 27.90 9.88
CA ASN A 222 16.62 27.13 9.01
C ASN A 222 16.90 25.72 9.53
N SER A 223 17.16 25.54 10.84
CA SER A 223 17.36 24.22 11.44
C SER A 223 16.11 23.35 11.36
N ILE A 224 14.94 23.93 11.56
CA ILE A 224 13.66 23.22 11.45
C ILE A 224 13.40 22.80 10.00
N MET A 225 13.56 23.72 9.03
CA MET A 225 13.41 23.38 7.61
C MET A 225 14.39 22.29 7.16
N GLU A 226 15.63 22.31 7.64
CA GLU A 226 16.61 21.26 7.35
C GLU A 226 16.21 19.92 7.98
N ALA A 227 15.72 19.92 9.23
CA ALA A 227 15.22 18.71 9.88
C ALA A 227 14.04 18.08 9.13
N LEU A 228 13.09 18.89 8.66
CA LEU A 228 11.94 18.44 7.85
C LEU A 228 12.40 17.86 6.50
N LYS A 229 13.33 18.52 5.79
CA LYS A 229 13.91 17.99 4.54
C LYS A 229 14.64 16.66 4.75
N GLN A 230 15.28 16.50 5.90
CA GLN A 230 15.97 15.28 6.30
C GLN A 230 15.02 14.24 6.92
N ARG A 231 13.70 14.50 6.98
CA ARG A 231 12.70 13.60 7.54
C ARG A 231 12.99 13.20 9.00
N ARG A 232 13.68 14.06 9.76
CA ARG A 232 13.94 13.84 11.19
C ARG A 232 12.71 14.21 12.00
N THR A 233 11.64 13.42 11.80
CA THR A 233 10.31 13.65 12.38
C THR A 233 9.69 12.35 12.87
N TYR A 234 8.70 12.48 13.73
CA TYR A 234 7.72 11.43 14.01
C TYR A 234 6.35 12.03 14.29
N ALA A 235 5.33 11.25 13.96
CA ALA A 235 3.95 11.52 14.30
C ALA A 235 3.68 11.05 15.73
N THR A 236 3.01 11.85 16.55
CA THR A 236 2.65 11.48 17.92
C THR A 236 1.28 12.05 18.32
N GLU A 237 0.49 11.27 19.05
CA GLU A 237 -0.74 11.73 19.71
C GLU A 237 -0.48 12.31 21.10
N ASP A 238 0.75 12.20 21.59
CA ASP A 238 1.23 12.81 22.83
C ASP A 238 2.02 14.09 22.55
N LYS A 239 1.91 15.09 23.45
CA LYS A 239 2.49 16.42 23.28
C LYS A 239 3.98 16.53 23.59
N ASN A 240 4.58 15.54 24.30
CA ASN A 240 5.96 15.65 24.83
C ASN A 240 6.77 14.35 24.82
N ALA A 241 6.21 13.23 24.34
CA ALA A 241 6.92 11.96 24.24
C ALA A 241 8.16 12.06 23.33
N LYS A 242 9.32 11.64 23.84
CA LYS A 242 10.61 11.75 23.15
C LYS A 242 11.08 10.39 22.66
N ILE A 243 11.27 10.27 21.35
CA ILE A 243 11.67 9.03 20.68
C ILE A 243 13.03 9.22 19.98
N LEU A 244 14.05 8.52 20.47
CA LEU A 244 15.30 8.38 19.75
C LEU A 244 15.26 7.07 18.97
N PHE A 245 15.39 7.16 17.65
CA PHE A 245 15.48 6.01 16.76
C PHE A 245 16.63 6.23 15.77
N LYS A 246 17.63 5.37 15.87
CA LYS A 246 18.82 5.38 15.02
C LYS A 246 19.15 3.98 14.51
N CYS A 247 19.88 3.93 13.39
CA CYS A 247 20.52 2.73 12.89
C CYS A 247 21.95 3.07 12.43
N ASN A 248 22.95 2.33 12.91
CA ASN A 248 24.38 2.58 12.61
C ASN A 248 24.78 4.04 12.78
N ASP A 249 24.35 4.69 13.89
CA ASP A 249 24.51 6.11 14.22
C ASP A 249 23.75 7.11 13.34
N PHE A 250 23.04 6.66 12.30
CA PHE A 250 22.16 7.50 11.49
C PHE A 250 20.77 7.61 12.12
N TRP A 251 20.24 8.83 12.12
CA TRP A 251 18.92 9.13 12.66
C TRP A 251 17.80 8.67 11.72
N MET A 252 16.58 8.49 12.28
CA MET A 252 15.36 8.37 11.48
C MET A 252 15.34 9.42 10.35
N GLY A 253 14.78 9.06 9.20
CA GLY A 253 14.80 9.89 8.00
C GLY A 253 16.01 9.66 7.09
N SER A 254 17.03 8.90 7.54
CA SER A 254 18.25 8.66 6.76
C SER A 254 18.12 7.47 5.79
N ILE A 255 18.90 7.53 4.71
CA ILE A 255 19.07 6.46 3.73
C ILE A 255 20.47 5.87 3.90
N LEU A 256 20.54 4.60 4.31
CA LEU A 256 21.79 3.86 4.45
C LEU A 256 22.08 3.10 3.16
N LYS A 257 23.27 3.33 2.58
CA LYS A 257 23.69 2.62 1.38
C LYS A 257 24.63 1.47 1.73
N ASP A 258 24.42 0.32 1.09
CA ASP A 258 25.28 -0.86 1.13
C ASP A 258 25.63 -1.34 2.56
N ALA A 259 24.69 -1.19 3.50
CA ALA A 259 24.87 -1.59 4.88
C ALA A 259 24.88 -3.12 5.02
N THR A 260 25.95 -3.68 5.57
CA THR A 260 26.09 -5.15 5.79
C THR A 260 25.54 -5.61 7.14
N GLN A 261 25.26 -4.66 8.05
CA GLN A 261 24.69 -4.90 9.36
C GLN A 261 23.91 -3.69 9.81
N LEU A 262 22.78 -3.91 10.47
CA LEU A 262 21.93 -2.88 11.04
C LEU A 262 21.94 -3.01 12.56
N ASN A 263 22.38 -1.95 13.25
CA ASN A 263 22.36 -1.85 14.69
C ASN A 263 21.41 -0.71 15.08
N PHE A 264 20.21 -1.07 15.47
CA PHE A 264 19.21 -0.10 15.92
C PHE A 264 19.47 0.31 17.36
N GLU A 265 19.41 1.60 17.64
CA GLU A 265 19.37 2.20 18.98
C GLU A 265 18.01 2.86 19.17
N ILE A 266 17.30 2.46 20.23
CA ILE A 266 15.96 2.91 20.55
C ILE A 266 15.96 3.43 21.98
N LYS A 267 15.52 4.69 22.17
CA LYS A 267 15.27 5.24 23.51
C LYS A 267 13.92 5.96 23.48
N LEU A 268 13.11 5.68 24.46
CA LEU A 268 11.80 6.29 24.68
C LEU A 268 11.82 6.95 26.05
N SER A 269 11.28 8.16 26.18
CA SER A 269 11.12 8.86 27.44
C SER A 269 9.91 9.79 27.38
N ASP A 270 9.05 9.68 28.40
CA ASP A 270 7.86 10.50 28.55
C ASP A 270 7.40 10.61 30.01
N ASP A 271 6.48 11.52 30.29
CA ASP A 271 5.78 11.63 31.57
C ASP A 271 4.76 10.49 31.76
N GLU A 272 4.29 9.88 30.69
CA GLU A 272 3.36 8.75 30.64
C GLU A 272 4.06 7.43 30.27
N PRO A 273 3.61 6.27 30.81
CA PRO A 273 4.28 5.00 30.54
C PRO A 273 3.95 4.47 29.13
N PHE A 274 4.98 3.94 28.47
CA PHE A 274 4.86 3.20 27.23
C PHE A 274 4.36 1.79 27.49
N TYR A 275 3.48 1.30 26.60
CA TYR A 275 2.93 -0.06 26.64
C TYR A 275 3.71 -1.02 25.74
N GLU A 276 3.95 -0.63 24.50
CA GLU A 276 4.60 -1.48 23.48
C GLU A 276 5.39 -0.64 22.49
N ALA A 277 6.52 -1.18 22.03
CA ALA A 277 7.21 -0.69 20.83
C ALA A 277 7.43 -1.84 19.87
N VAL A 278 7.25 -1.56 18.58
CA VAL A 278 7.44 -2.52 17.48
C VAL A 278 8.37 -1.92 16.46
N LEU A 279 9.44 -2.64 16.12
CA LEU A 279 10.25 -2.34 14.93
C LEU A 279 9.57 -2.96 13.72
N VAL A 280 9.08 -2.12 12.84
CA VAL A 280 8.33 -2.51 11.64
C VAL A 280 9.23 -2.37 10.43
N SER A 281 9.18 -3.33 9.51
CA SER A 281 9.83 -3.26 8.20
C SER A 281 8.82 -3.49 7.08
N GLN A 282 9.28 -3.35 5.85
CA GLN A 282 8.50 -3.70 4.66
C GLN A 282 7.99 -5.16 4.70
N SER A 283 8.76 -6.05 5.29
CA SER A 283 8.44 -7.48 5.43
C SER A 283 7.56 -7.79 6.66
N GLY A 284 7.18 -6.79 7.46
CA GLY A 284 6.36 -6.93 8.67
C GLY A 284 7.12 -6.63 9.97
N ASP A 285 6.61 -7.11 11.10
CA ASP A 285 7.18 -6.89 12.43
C ASP A 285 8.52 -7.61 12.58
N VAL A 286 9.59 -6.85 12.84
CA VAL A 286 10.96 -7.37 13.02
C VAL A 286 11.22 -7.73 14.49
N ALA A 287 10.79 -6.86 15.41
CA ALA A 287 10.95 -7.06 16.85
C ALA A 287 9.86 -6.30 17.61
N LYS A 288 9.53 -6.82 18.80
CA LYS A 288 8.46 -6.28 19.65
C LYS A 288 8.89 -6.29 21.10
N TRP A 289 8.66 -5.20 21.82
CA TRP A 289 8.98 -5.03 23.24
C TRP A 289 7.76 -4.60 24.03
N ARG A 290 7.42 -5.36 25.08
CA ARG A 290 6.46 -4.95 26.10
C ARG A 290 7.19 -4.12 27.13
N ILE A 291 6.71 -2.91 27.44
CA ILE A 291 7.46 -1.91 28.20
C ILE A 291 6.76 -1.74 29.55
N ASN A 292 5.87 -0.98 29.85
CA ASN A 292 5.28 -0.67 31.16
C ASN A 292 6.12 0.31 31.99
N SER A 293 6.75 1.26 31.35
CA SER A 293 7.64 2.26 31.98
C SER A 293 7.60 3.57 31.22
N ASN A 294 7.89 4.66 31.92
CA ASN A 294 8.06 5.99 31.33
C ASN A 294 9.36 6.14 30.55
N GLU A 295 10.30 5.22 30.77
CA GLU A 295 11.56 5.18 30.05
C GLU A 295 11.83 3.78 29.53
N PHE A 296 12.40 3.70 28.33
CA PHE A 296 12.85 2.45 27.73
C PHE A 296 14.10 2.69 26.88
N SER A 297 15.05 1.77 26.95
CA SER A 297 16.25 1.81 26.13
C SER A 297 16.66 0.41 25.72
N THR A 298 16.89 0.22 24.43
CA THR A 298 17.38 -1.05 23.89
C THR A 298 18.25 -0.84 22.67
N SER A 299 19.00 -1.86 22.32
CA SER A 299 19.67 -1.99 21.03
C SER A 299 19.27 -3.31 20.38
N TYR A 300 19.06 -3.30 19.08
CA TYR A 300 18.68 -4.47 18.33
C TYR A 300 19.50 -4.61 17.04
N ARG A 301 20.03 -5.80 16.79
CA ARG A 301 20.93 -6.05 15.67
C ARG A 301 20.34 -7.08 14.73
N ILE A 302 20.34 -6.77 13.43
CA ILE A 302 20.00 -7.71 12.36
C ILE A 302 21.02 -7.64 11.22
N VAL A 303 21.10 -8.71 10.47
CA VAL A 303 21.69 -8.69 9.13
C VAL A 303 20.57 -8.24 8.20
N PRO A 304 20.74 -7.15 7.44
CA PRO A 304 19.69 -6.70 6.54
C PRO A 304 19.41 -7.76 5.48
N PRO A 305 18.16 -7.88 5.01
CA PRO A 305 17.89 -8.61 3.77
C PRO A 305 18.62 -7.91 2.61
N ASP A 306 18.95 -8.64 1.57
CA ASP A 306 19.43 -8.05 0.33
C ASP A 306 18.31 -7.19 -0.30
N GLY A 307 18.66 -6.07 -0.93
CA GLY A 307 17.73 -5.20 -1.65
C GLY A 307 17.26 -3.96 -0.89
N TYR A 308 16.17 -3.37 -1.39
CA TYR A 308 15.55 -2.19 -0.80
C TYR A 308 14.68 -2.58 0.39
N GLU A 309 14.85 -1.89 1.51
CA GLU A 309 14.05 -2.12 2.73
C GLU A 309 13.93 -0.81 3.51
N TRP A 310 12.86 -0.66 4.29
CA TRP A 310 12.66 0.45 5.22
C TRP A 310 12.28 -0.09 6.60
N TYR A 311 12.65 0.69 7.65
CA TYR A 311 12.39 0.35 9.05
C TYR A 311 11.92 1.57 9.81
N PHE A 312 10.82 1.46 10.57
CA PHE A 312 10.36 2.50 11.49
C PHE A 312 9.90 1.91 12.82
N LEU A 313 9.75 2.74 13.84
CA LEU A 313 9.14 2.36 15.11
C LEU A 313 7.67 2.75 15.13
N TYR A 314 6.84 1.81 15.56
CA TYR A 314 5.47 2.01 15.99
C TYR A 314 5.41 1.80 17.50
N VAL A 315 4.95 2.83 18.25
CA VAL A 315 4.94 2.81 19.72
C VAL A 315 3.53 3.11 20.20
N ILE A 316 3.11 2.43 21.26
CA ILE A 316 1.81 2.61 21.92
C ILE A 316 2.08 2.94 23.40
N GLN A 317 1.38 3.94 23.95
CA GLN A 317 1.39 4.29 25.36
C GLN A 317 0.26 3.58 26.13
N ASN A 318 0.28 3.61 27.45
CA ASN A 318 -0.71 2.91 28.28
C ASN A 318 -2.12 3.48 28.16
N ASP A 319 -2.23 4.74 27.79
CA ASP A 319 -3.51 5.41 27.51
C ASP A 319 -3.95 5.28 26.05
N TRP A 320 -3.19 4.48 25.28
CA TRP A 320 -3.39 4.14 23.87
C TRP A 320 -3.04 5.24 22.88
N ASP A 321 -2.30 6.24 23.28
CA ASP A 321 -1.73 7.17 22.31
C ASP A 321 -0.67 6.48 21.46
N GLU A 322 -0.69 6.77 20.16
CA GLU A 322 0.15 6.13 19.15
C GLU A 322 1.26 7.07 18.67
N ILE A 323 2.43 6.49 18.38
CA ILE A 323 3.58 7.21 17.85
C ILE A 323 4.16 6.42 16.69
N VAL A 324 4.40 7.09 15.56
CA VAL A 324 4.96 6.50 14.34
C VAL A 324 6.16 7.31 13.89
N THR A 325 7.35 6.70 13.86
CA THR A 325 8.55 7.40 13.44
C THR A 325 8.71 7.44 11.92
N SER A 326 9.47 8.41 11.45
CA SER A 326 10.04 8.36 10.09
C SER A 326 10.93 7.13 9.94
N PRO A 327 10.98 6.54 8.73
CA PRO A 327 11.81 5.37 8.49
C PRO A 327 13.30 5.67 8.45
N ILE A 328 14.07 4.60 8.54
CA ILE A 328 15.44 4.49 8.05
C ILE A 328 15.40 3.53 6.87
N TRP A 329 15.82 3.97 5.70
CA TRP A 329 15.89 3.15 4.49
C TRP A 329 17.25 2.50 4.35
N VAL A 330 17.26 1.28 3.79
CA VAL A 330 18.48 0.56 3.39
C VAL A 330 18.38 0.27 1.90
N GLN A 331 19.39 0.63 1.14
CA GLN A 331 19.44 0.52 -0.31
C GLN A 331 20.77 -0.06 -0.77
N TYR A 332 20.73 -0.89 -1.82
CA TYR A 332 21.91 -1.51 -2.43
C TYR A 332 21.96 -1.19 -3.93
N GLY A 333 23.12 -0.68 -4.37
CA GLY A 333 23.31 -0.29 -5.76
C GLY A 333 22.41 0.86 -6.21
N ASP A 334 22.28 1.01 -7.53
CA ASP A 334 21.56 2.13 -8.16
C ASP A 334 20.18 1.74 -8.75
N VAL A 335 19.86 0.44 -8.79
CA VAL A 335 18.56 -0.04 -9.27
C VAL A 335 17.83 -0.71 -8.12
N HIS A 336 16.63 -0.21 -7.85
CA HIS A 336 15.80 -0.68 -6.75
C HIS A 336 14.54 -1.35 -7.28
N VAL A 337 14.12 -2.42 -6.61
CA VAL A 337 12.81 -3.07 -6.79
C VAL A 337 11.86 -2.50 -5.75
N VAL A 338 10.77 -1.91 -6.19
CA VAL A 338 9.72 -1.37 -5.32
C VAL A 338 8.34 -1.79 -5.82
N ASN A 339 7.30 -1.51 -5.06
CA ASN A 339 5.91 -1.76 -5.45
C ASN A 339 5.65 -3.24 -5.83
N LEU A 340 6.30 -4.18 -5.11
CA LEU A 340 6.09 -5.61 -5.32
C LEU A 340 4.68 -6.00 -4.89
N HIS A 341 3.92 -6.58 -5.82
CA HIS A 341 2.60 -7.12 -5.56
C HIS A 341 2.28 -8.24 -6.54
N GLU A 342 1.29 -9.07 -6.21
CA GLU A 342 0.97 -10.27 -6.95
C GLU A 342 -0.51 -10.30 -7.32
N LYS A 343 -0.80 -10.98 -8.45
CA LYS A 343 -2.14 -11.37 -8.82
C LYS A 343 -2.20 -12.89 -8.96
N VAL A 344 -3.00 -13.53 -8.12
CA VAL A 344 -3.17 -14.97 -8.09
C VAL A 344 -4.38 -15.38 -8.92
N SER A 345 -4.20 -16.45 -9.71
CA SER A 345 -5.28 -17.13 -10.45
C SER A 345 -5.10 -18.65 -10.30
N GLY A 346 -5.68 -19.21 -9.24
CA GLY A 346 -5.47 -20.59 -8.83
C GLY A 346 -4.01 -20.83 -8.44
N ARG A 347 -3.28 -21.63 -9.23
CA ARG A 347 -1.84 -21.92 -9.04
C ARG A 347 -0.93 -21.10 -9.96
N ASN A 348 -1.48 -20.13 -10.68
CA ASN A 348 -0.72 -19.18 -11.48
C ASN A 348 -0.59 -17.87 -10.74
N VAL A 349 0.60 -17.30 -10.76
CA VAL A 349 0.93 -16.06 -10.06
C VAL A 349 1.60 -15.12 -11.04
N ASP A 350 1.00 -13.95 -11.27
CA ASP A 350 1.64 -12.83 -11.96
C ASP A 350 2.24 -11.92 -10.89
N VAL A 351 3.55 -11.71 -10.94
CA VAL A 351 4.31 -10.86 -10.03
C VAL A 351 4.59 -9.54 -10.74
N TYR A 352 4.20 -8.44 -10.12
CA TYR A 352 4.37 -7.07 -10.62
C TYR A 352 5.30 -6.32 -9.70
N PHE A 353 6.19 -5.51 -10.26
CA PHE A 353 7.04 -4.58 -9.51
C PHE A 353 7.57 -3.49 -10.43
N ASP A 354 8.05 -2.41 -9.82
CA ASP A 354 8.71 -1.33 -10.52
C ASP A 354 10.22 -1.39 -10.29
N LEU A 355 10.99 -1.22 -11.37
CA LEU A 355 12.43 -0.98 -11.31
C LEU A 355 12.68 0.52 -11.38
N ILE A 356 13.43 1.04 -10.42
CA ILE A 356 13.86 2.45 -10.38
C ILE A 356 15.35 2.52 -10.60
N ASN A 357 15.79 3.12 -11.70
CA ASN A 357 17.20 3.46 -11.89
C ASN A 357 17.47 4.86 -11.33
N THR A 358 18.13 4.94 -10.20
CA THR A 358 18.48 6.21 -9.53
C THR A 358 19.75 6.86 -10.08
N SER A 359 20.50 6.17 -10.94
CA SER A 359 21.73 6.68 -11.55
C SER A 359 21.48 7.57 -12.78
N ASN A 360 22.48 8.32 -13.16
CA ASN A 360 22.50 9.13 -14.39
C ASN A 360 22.98 8.37 -15.64
N LEU A 361 23.09 7.05 -15.56
CA LEU A 361 23.52 6.17 -16.64
C LEU A 361 22.45 5.11 -16.94
N PRO A 362 22.34 4.65 -18.20
CA PRO A 362 21.50 3.51 -18.51
C PRO A 362 22.07 2.23 -17.87
N VAL A 363 21.19 1.31 -17.45
CA VAL A 363 21.56 0.06 -16.80
C VAL A 363 20.79 -1.09 -17.43
N HIS A 364 21.50 -2.21 -17.67
CA HIS A 364 20.90 -3.51 -18.02
C HIS A 364 20.70 -4.33 -16.77
N CYS A 365 19.56 -5.00 -16.66
CA CYS A 365 19.20 -5.87 -15.53
C CYS A 365 18.76 -7.24 -16.01
N ASP A 366 19.45 -8.28 -15.57
CA ASP A 366 18.96 -9.66 -15.58
C ASP A 366 18.00 -9.84 -14.39
N ILE A 367 16.79 -10.24 -14.65
CA ILE A 367 15.73 -10.37 -13.64
C ILE A 367 15.35 -11.83 -13.51
N SER A 368 15.29 -12.35 -12.28
CA SER A 368 14.62 -13.60 -12.00
C SER A 368 13.66 -13.48 -10.82
N VAL A 369 12.48 -14.10 -10.96
CA VAL A 369 11.49 -14.21 -9.90
C VAL A 369 11.34 -15.67 -9.52
N LYS A 370 11.34 -15.95 -8.22
CA LYS A 370 11.20 -17.29 -7.68
C LYS A 370 10.08 -17.34 -6.64
N ILE A 371 9.25 -18.37 -6.73
CA ILE A 371 8.23 -18.71 -5.72
C ILE A 371 8.35 -20.22 -5.48
N SER A 372 8.73 -20.63 -4.28
CA SER A 372 9.04 -22.03 -3.98
C SER A 372 10.09 -22.62 -4.95
N ASP A 373 9.76 -23.68 -5.64
CA ASP A 373 10.62 -24.34 -6.63
C ASP A 373 10.41 -23.82 -8.07
N VAL A 374 9.45 -22.93 -8.28
CA VAL A 374 9.15 -22.36 -9.60
C VAL A 374 9.90 -21.05 -9.78
N SER A 375 10.54 -20.87 -10.92
CA SER A 375 11.21 -19.62 -11.26
C SER A 375 11.00 -19.23 -12.72
N ALA A 376 10.99 -17.93 -12.97
CA ALA A 376 10.95 -17.35 -14.31
C ALA A 376 11.99 -16.24 -14.44
N ARG A 377 12.45 -15.95 -15.66
CA ARG A 377 13.49 -14.96 -15.97
C ARG A 377 13.03 -14.03 -17.06
N THR A 378 13.48 -12.79 -16.98
CA THR A 378 13.33 -11.76 -18.00
C THR A 378 14.51 -10.80 -17.93
N GLU A 379 14.60 -9.84 -18.85
CA GLU A 379 15.64 -8.82 -18.90
C GLU A 379 14.99 -7.45 -19.07
N ALA A 380 15.64 -6.41 -18.58
CA ALA A 380 15.21 -5.04 -18.79
C ALA A 380 16.39 -4.09 -19.01
N GLU A 381 16.22 -3.20 -20.00
CA GLU A 381 17.05 -2.01 -20.16
C GLU A 381 16.33 -0.83 -19.51
N LEU A 382 17.00 -0.10 -18.65
CA LEU A 382 16.53 1.14 -18.05
C LEU A 382 17.42 2.30 -18.50
N LYS A 383 16.79 3.39 -18.94
CA LYS A 383 17.50 4.65 -19.18
C LYS A 383 17.95 5.25 -17.85
N ALA A 384 18.81 6.26 -17.91
CA ALA A 384 19.12 7.09 -16.75
C ALA A 384 17.83 7.65 -16.13
N ARG A 385 17.69 7.56 -14.81
CA ARG A 385 16.55 8.12 -14.06
C ARG A 385 15.18 7.59 -14.52
N GLU A 386 15.11 6.34 -14.99
CA GLU A 386 13.87 5.72 -15.49
C GLU A 386 13.21 4.84 -14.41
N ILE A 387 11.88 4.89 -14.40
CA ILE A 387 11.02 3.94 -13.71
C ILE A 387 10.41 3.03 -14.76
N LYS A 388 10.50 1.70 -14.56
CA LYS A 388 9.97 0.71 -15.49
C LYS A 388 9.20 -0.38 -14.77
N GLN A 389 7.93 -0.55 -15.11
CA GLN A 389 7.11 -1.64 -14.60
C GLN A 389 7.49 -2.96 -15.26
N ILE A 390 7.63 -3.99 -14.45
CA ILE A 390 7.95 -5.36 -14.86
C ILE A 390 6.81 -6.28 -14.42
N THR A 391 6.50 -7.27 -15.26
CA THR A 391 5.57 -8.34 -14.94
C THR A 391 6.23 -9.67 -15.26
N VAL A 392 6.19 -10.61 -14.30
CA VAL A 392 6.72 -11.97 -14.47
C VAL A 392 5.64 -12.96 -14.06
N SER A 393 5.29 -13.88 -14.97
CA SER A 393 4.27 -14.90 -14.74
C SER A 393 4.90 -16.24 -14.37
N LEU A 394 4.40 -16.85 -13.30
CA LEU A 394 4.79 -18.20 -12.86
C LEU A 394 3.55 -19.11 -12.86
N SER A 395 3.70 -20.34 -13.31
CA SER A 395 2.61 -21.31 -13.41
C SER A 395 2.90 -22.53 -12.56
N ASN A 396 1.83 -23.20 -12.07
CA ASN A 396 1.93 -24.40 -11.25
C ASN A 396 2.67 -24.20 -9.92
N VAL A 397 2.58 -23.03 -9.34
CA VAL A 397 3.15 -22.73 -8.02
C VAL A 397 2.44 -23.59 -6.95
N GLU A 398 3.18 -24.05 -5.95
CA GLU A 398 2.63 -24.81 -4.82
C GLU A 398 1.63 -23.97 -4.04
N SER A 399 0.50 -24.58 -3.65
CA SER A 399 -0.55 -23.88 -2.88
C SER A 399 -0.13 -23.62 -1.43
N GLY A 400 -0.69 -22.56 -0.85
CA GLY A 400 -0.39 -22.11 0.50
C GLY A 400 0.30 -20.76 0.53
N ILE A 401 0.78 -20.36 1.70
CA ILE A 401 1.57 -19.13 1.85
C ILE A 401 2.98 -19.40 1.34
N GLN A 402 3.39 -18.67 0.33
CA GLN A 402 4.68 -18.83 -0.35
C GLN A 402 5.47 -17.53 -0.28
N THR A 403 6.81 -17.64 -0.30
CA THR A 403 7.71 -16.49 -0.42
C THR A 403 7.94 -16.17 -1.89
N VAL A 404 7.78 -14.91 -2.26
CA VAL A 404 8.17 -14.35 -3.56
C VAL A 404 9.55 -13.74 -3.41
N GLU A 405 10.51 -14.14 -4.21
CA GLU A 405 11.86 -13.59 -4.24
C GLU A 405 12.16 -13.00 -5.61
N VAL A 406 12.55 -11.73 -5.67
CA VAL A 406 12.99 -11.04 -6.88
C VAL A 406 14.51 -10.88 -6.84
N PHE A 407 15.19 -11.25 -7.90
CA PHE A 407 16.65 -11.13 -8.04
C PHE A 407 16.97 -10.21 -9.22
N LEU A 408 17.95 -9.33 -9.02
CA LEU A 408 18.57 -8.51 -10.06
C LEU A 408 20.05 -8.91 -10.20
N ASN A 409 20.47 -9.26 -11.43
CA ASN A 409 21.87 -9.66 -11.72
C ASN A 409 22.41 -10.77 -10.80
N GLY A 410 21.50 -11.66 -10.36
CA GLY A 410 21.82 -12.78 -9.46
C GLY A 410 21.80 -12.43 -7.96
N PHE A 411 21.63 -11.16 -7.58
CA PHE A 411 21.50 -10.74 -6.19
C PHE A 411 20.03 -10.57 -5.81
N LYS A 412 19.65 -11.00 -4.62
CA LYS A 412 18.29 -10.85 -4.13
C LYS A 412 18.00 -9.35 -3.89
N ALA A 413 16.98 -8.84 -4.56
CA ALA A 413 16.63 -7.42 -4.58
C ALA A 413 15.35 -7.12 -3.78
N GLN A 414 14.43 -8.09 -3.67
CA GLN A 414 13.18 -7.90 -2.94
C GLN A 414 12.58 -9.25 -2.52
N THR A 415 11.81 -9.21 -1.43
CA THR A 415 11.07 -10.38 -0.92
C THR A 415 9.65 -9.95 -0.57
N GLY A 416 8.68 -10.81 -0.89
CA GLY A 416 7.26 -10.66 -0.54
C GLY A 416 6.65 -11.99 -0.15
N THR A 417 5.36 -11.99 0.17
CA THR A 417 4.60 -13.21 0.47
C THR A 417 3.32 -13.24 -0.33
N VAL A 418 2.96 -14.40 -0.87
CA VAL A 418 1.73 -14.61 -1.64
C VAL A 418 0.99 -15.83 -1.12
N GLU A 419 -0.34 -15.75 -1.03
CA GLU A 419 -1.18 -16.89 -0.76
C GLU A 419 -1.67 -17.51 -2.06
N VAL A 420 -1.09 -18.63 -2.46
CA VAL A 420 -1.43 -19.38 -3.68
C VAL A 420 -2.58 -20.33 -3.40
N LYS A 421 -3.62 -20.27 -4.21
CA LYS A 421 -4.79 -21.13 -4.08
C LYS A 421 -4.55 -22.51 -4.69
N LYS A 422 -5.29 -23.54 -4.22
CA LYS A 422 -5.16 -24.91 -4.73
C LYS A 422 -5.55 -25.04 -6.21
N GLY A 423 -6.49 -24.21 -6.66
CA GLY A 423 -6.95 -24.17 -8.03
C GLY A 423 -7.94 -23.04 -8.27
N LEU A 424 -8.24 -22.76 -9.54
CA LEU A 424 -9.25 -21.83 -9.97
C LEU A 424 -10.49 -22.61 -10.43
N ILE A 425 -11.64 -22.29 -9.86
CA ILE A 425 -12.95 -22.81 -10.25
C ILE A 425 -13.72 -21.68 -10.93
N ILE A 426 -14.14 -21.90 -12.17
CA ILE A 426 -14.98 -20.96 -12.90
C ILE A 426 -16.43 -21.42 -12.83
N VAL A 427 -17.31 -20.54 -12.38
CA VAL A 427 -18.75 -20.72 -12.41
C VAL A 427 -19.31 -19.95 -13.59
N ASP A 428 -19.95 -20.66 -14.51
CA ASP A 428 -20.57 -20.04 -15.67
C ASP A 428 -21.82 -19.24 -15.29
N GLN A 429 -21.81 -17.95 -15.61
CA GLN A 429 -22.96 -17.05 -15.54
C GLN A 429 -23.31 -16.44 -16.91
N SER A 430 -22.62 -16.84 -17.98
CA SER A 430 -22.86 -16.32 -19.32
C SER A 430 -24.16 -16.83 -19.93
N HIS A 431 -24.71 -17.92 -19.39
CA HIS A 431 -25.95 -18.54 -19.84
C HIS A 431 -27.13 -18.19 -18.92
N GLU A 432 -27.08 -16.99 -18.33
CA GLU A 432 -28.17 -16.45 -17.51
C GLU A 432 -28.72 -17.42 -16.45
N ASN A 433 -27.82 -18.03 -15.67
CA ASN A 433 -28.28 -18.81 -14.55
C ASN A 433 -28.69 -17.88 -13.39
N THR A 434 -29.92 -17.94 -12.96
CA THR A 434 -30.53 -17.09 -11.95
C THR A 434 -30.28 -17.58 -10.51
N TYR A 435 -29.21 -18.36 -10.30
CA TYR A 435 -28.92 -19.04 -9.03
C TYR A 435 -27.93 -18.28 -8.15
N GLU A 436 -27.95 -16.95 -8.14
CA GLU A 436 -26.98 -16.11 -7.44
C GLU A 436 -26.85 -16.43 -5.94
N SER A 437 -27.99 -16.61 -5.24
CA SER A 437 -27.99 -16.92 -3.81
C SER A 437 -27.41 -18.30 -3.50
N PHE A 438 -27.64 -19.27 -4.36
CA PHE A 438 -27.06 -20.60 -4.28
C PHE A 438 -25.54 -20.52 -4.37
N TRP A 439 -25.03 -19.81 -5.40
CA TRP A 439 -23.60 -19.69 -5.64
C TRP A 439 -22.89 -18.87 -4.59
N LYS A 440 -23.46 -17.79 -4.07
CA LYS A 440 -22.86 -17.03 -2.95
C LYS A 440 -22.60 -17.91 -1.72
N THR A 441 -23.49 -18.85 -1.43
CA THR A 441 -23.31 -19.79 -0.31
C THR A 441 -22.28 -20.87 -0.65
N ALA A 442 -22.35 -21.48 -1.84
CA ALA A 442 -21.41 -22.51 -2.27
C ALA A 442 -19.97 -21.97 -2.40
N GLN A 443 -19.80 -20.73 -2.85
CA GLN A 443 -18.51 -20.07 -2.95
C GLN A 443 -17.76 -20.04 -1.61
N ILE A 444 -18.43 -19.64 -0.55
CA ILE A 444 -17.81 -19.57 0.80
C ILE A 444 -17.24 -20.94 1.20
N ASP A 445 -18.00 -22.00 0.97
CA ASP A 445 -17.57 -23.37 1.31
C ASP A 445 -16.41 -23.86 0.44
N ILE A 446 -16.36 -23.46 -0.83
CA ILE A 446 -15.29 -23.80 -1.78
C ILE A 446 -14.01 -23.03 -1.43
N GLU A 447 -14.12 -21.72 -1.16
CA GLU A 447 -13.00 -20.87 -0.80
C GLU A 447 -12.39 -21.26 0.56
N ASN A 448 -13.20 -21.70 1.52
CA ASN A 448 -12.74 -22.26 2.79
C ASN A 448 -11.91 -23.55 2.63
N GLN A 449 -12.02 -24.24 1.49
CA GLN A 449 -11.18 -25.39 1.15
C GLN A 449 -9.90 -24.99 0.41
N GLY A 450 -9.66 -23.70 0.20
CA GLY A 450 -8.45 -23.13 -0.39
C GLY A 450 -8.50 -22.97 -1.91
N TYR A 451 -9.67 -23.04 -2.55
CA TYR A 451 -9.85 -22.77 -3.97
C TYR A 451 -10.27 -21.32 -4.21
N GLN A 452 -9.96 -20.81 -5.39
CA GLN A 452 -10.48 -19.53 -5.88
C GLN A 452 -11.72 -19.77 -6.71
N VAL A 453 -12.77 -18.96 -6.52
CA VAL A 453 -13.99 -19.00 -7.34
C VAL A 453 -14.09 -17.71 -8.14
N GLU A 454 -14.27 -17.83 -9.44
CA GLU A 454 -14.57 -16.71 -10.33
C GLU A 454 -15.85 -16.98 -11.11
N TYR A 455 -16.66 -15.92 -11.26
CA TYR A 455 -17.86 -15.95 -12.11
C TYR A 455 -17.53 -15.40 -13.49
N SER A 456 -17.91 -16.11 -14.53
CA SER A 456 -17.64 -15.73 -15.90
C SER A 456 -18.89 -15.33 -16.66
N GLN A 457 -19.00 -14.08 -17.06
CA GLN A 457 -19.99 -13.58 -18.02
C GLN A 457 -19.51 -13.70 -19.48
N ARG A 458 -18.23 -14.06 -19.68
CA ARG A 458 -17.62 -14.34 -20.99
C ARG A 458 -16.79 -15.61 -20.87
N PHE A 459 -17.48 -16.69 -20.71
CA PHE A 459 -17.00 -17.98 -20.31
C PHE A 459 -15.75 -18.47 -21.07
N PHE A 460 -15.77 -18.43 -22.39
CA PHE A 460 -14.70 -18.94 -23.25
C PHE A 460 -13.32 -18.27 -23.10
N LYS A 461 -13.23 -17.08 -22.49
CA LYS A 461 -11.94 -16.40 -22.32
C LYS A 461 -11.13 -16.89 -21.11
N LYS A 462 -11.79 -17.47 -20.11
CA LYS A 462 -11.16 -17.86 -18.84
C LYS A 462 -10.98 -19.37 -18.67
N VAL A 463 -11.74 -20.18 -19.40
CA VAL A 463 -11.71 -21.64 -19.29
C VAL A 463 -10.30 -22.25 -19.36
N PRO A 464 -9.38 -21.80 -20.24
CA PRO A 464 -8.04 -22.39 -20.32
C PRO A 464 -7.22 -22.34 -19.03
N ASN A 465 -7.53 -21.41 -18.13
CA ASN A 465 -6.78 -21.19 -16.90
C ASN A 465 -7.46 -21.82 -15.67
N ALA A 466 -8.63 -22.44 -15.84
CA ALA A 466 -9.35 -23.09 -14.76
C ALA A 466 -8.79 -24.48 -14.45
N SER A 467 -8.94 -24.91 -13.19
CA SER A 467 -8.77 -26.32 -12.81
C SER A 467 -10.09 -27.09 -12.97
N MET A 468 -11.21 -26.39 -12.75
CA MET A 468 -12.56 -26.93 -12.84
C MET A 468 -13.54 -25.87 -13.34
N VAL A 469 -14.52 -26.30 -14.09
CA VAL A 469 -15.61 -25.46 -14.61
C VAL A 469 -16.95 -25.99 -14.11
N PHE A 470 -17.74 -25.12 -13.52
CA PHE A 470 -19.12 -25.40 -13.12
C PHE A 470 -20.07 -24.82 -14.15
N LEU A 471 -20.80 -25.70 -14.83
CA LEU A 471 -21.88 -25.39 -15.75
C LEU A 471 -23.21 -25.65 -15.04
N THR A 472 -23.92 -24.62 -14.65
CA THR A 472 -25.27 -24.76 -14.11
C THR A 472 -26.25 -24.78 -15.27
N LEU A 473 -27.07 -25.81 -15.35
CA LEU A 473 -28.13 -25.84 -16.35
C LEU A 473 -29.06 -24.62 -16.20
N PRO A 474 -29.50 -24.00 -17.31
CA PRO A 474 -30.33 -22.80 -17.25
C PRO A 474 -31.66 -23.08 -16.54
N SER A 475 -32.23 -22.07 -15.92
CA SER A 475 -33.58 -22.14 -15.34
C SER A 475 -34.63 -21.73 -16.34
N LYS A 476 -35.86 -22.09 -16.07
CA LYS A 476 -37.03 -21.62 -16.86
C LYS A 476 -37.21 -20.09 -16.80
N ASP A 477 -36.62 -19.43 -15.81
CA ASP A 477 -36.68 -17.97 -15.63
C ASP A 477 -35.57 -17.23 -16.41
N SER A 478 -34.61 -17.97 -17.00
CA SER A 478 -33.55 -17.40 -17.86
C SER A 478 -34.11 -16.99 -19.23
N PHE A 479 -33.49 -15.98 -19.86
CA PHE A 479 -33.85 -15.57 -21.24
C PHE A 479 -33.56 -16.70 -22.24
N PRO A 480 -34.54 -17.12 -23.08
CA PRO A 480 -34.37 -18.26 -23.98
C PRO A 480 -33.15 -18.17 -24.89
N GLU A 481 -32.80 -16.97 -25.34
CA GLU A 481 -31.71 -16.70 -26.28
C GLU A 481 -30.32 -16.94 -25.65
N LEU A 482 -30.25 -16.95 -24.31
CA LEU A 482 -28.98 -17.08 -23.56
C LEU A 482 -28.85 -18.46 -22.89
N ARG A 483 -29.77 -19.39 -23.10
CA ARG A 483 -29.75 -20.71 -22.44
C ARG A 483 -28.83 -21.72 -23.11
N MET A 484 -28.54 -21.54 -24.39
CA MET A 484 -27.81 -22.52 -25.19
C MET A 484 -26.32 -22.22 -25.25
N LEU A 485 -25.51 -23.26 -25.09
CA LEU A 485 -24.09 -23.22 -25.47
C LEU A 485 -24.00 -23.13 -27.00
N ASN A 486 -23.21 -22.20 -27.51
CA ASN A 486 -22.92 -22.15 -28.94
C ASN A 486 -21.79 -23.13 -29.33
N ASP A 487 -21.62 -23.39 -30.62
CA ASP A 487 -20.64 -24.36 -31.11
C ASP A 487 -19.21 -24.04 -30.67
N PHE A 488 -18.84 -22.75 -30.60
CA PHE A 488 -17.51 -22.32 -30.17
C PHE A 488 -17.27 -22.59 -28.66
N GLU A 489 -18.26 -22.35 -27.83
CA GLU A 489 -18.20 -22.67 -26.40
C GLU A 489 -18.11 -24.19 -26.17
N ILE A 490 -18.88 -24.98 -26.89
CA ILE A 490 -18.80 -26.44 -26.82
C ILE A 490 -17.41 -26.93 -27.23
N GLU A 491 -16.83 -26.40 -28.30
CA GLU A 491 -15.48 -26.78 -28.74
C GLU A 491 -14.40 -26.43 -27.69
N ASN A 492 -14.46 -25.24 -27.10
CA ASN A 492 -13.55 -24.85 -26.03
C ASN A 492 -13.67 -25.70 -24.77
N LEU A 493 -14.89 -26.06 -24.38
CA LEU A 493 -15.14 -26.97 -23.25
C LEU A 493 -14.60 -28.36 -23.52
N VAL A 494 -14.81 -28.90 -24.72
CA VAL A 494 -14.29 -30.20 -25.14
C VAL A 494 -12.76 -30.18 -25.17
N GLU A 495 -12.15 -29.11 -25.65
CA GLU A 495 -10.70 -28.96 -25.65
C GLU A 495 -10.13 -28.87 -24.21
N PHE A 496 -10.77 -28.09 -23.36
CA PHE A 496 -10.44 -28.00 -21.93
C PHE A 496 -10.50 -29.37 -21.25
N TYR A 497 -11.59 -30.09 -21.44
CA TYR A 497 -11.76 -31.44 -20.92
C TYR A 497 -10.69 -32.43 -21.42
N LYS A 498 -10.40 -32.44 -22.73
CA LYS A 498 -9.35 -33.26 -23.32
C LYS A 498 -7.95 -32.97 -22.79
N LYS A 499 -7.70 -31.76 -22.33
CA LYS A 499 -6.44 -31.35 -21.68
C LYS A 499 -6.39 -31.71 -20.18
N GLY A 500 -7.39 -32.42 -19.65
CA GLY A 500 -7.46 -32.84 -18.25
C GLY A 500 -8.19 -31.87 -17.33
N GLY A 501 -8.83 -30.83 -17.88
CA GLY A 501 -9.71 -29.96 -17.11
C GLY A 501 -10.97 -30.67 -16.66
N GLN A 502 -11.49 -30.33 -15.51
CA GLN A 502 -12.69 -30.95 -14.95
C GLN A 502 -13.93 -30.12 -15.25
N ILE A 503 -15.00 -30.79 -15.69
CA ILE A 503 -16.28 -30.15 -15.95
C ILE A 503 -17.33 -30.73 -15.02
N VAL A 504 -18.03 -29.88 -14.28
CA VAL A 504 -19.15 -30.25 -13.41
C VAL A 504 -20.42 -29.63 -13.98
N LEU A 505 -21.32 -30.48 -14.48
CA LEU A 505 -22.64 -30.07 -14.93
C LEU A 505 -23.61 -30.19 -13.77
N ILE A 506 -24.29 -29.10 -13.44
CA ILE A 506 -25.11 -28.98 -12.23
C ILE A 506 -26.55 -28.72 -12.65
N ALA A 507 -27.46 -29.60 -12.23
CA ALA A 507 -28.89 -29.41 -12.31
C ALA A 507 -29.43 -28.97 -10.95
N LEU A 508 -30.04 -27.79 -10.91
CA LEU A 508 -30.72 -27.25 -9.72
C LEU A 508 -32.25 -27.38 -9.90
N LYS A 509 -32.99 -27.06 -8.87
CA LYS A 509 -34.46 -27.00 -8.94
C LYS A 509 -34.91 -26.03 -10.04
N ASN A 510 -35.85 -26.43 -10.85
CA ASN A 510 -36.35 -25.69 -12.02
C ASN A 510 -35.37 -25.57 -13.20
N SER A 511 -34.29 -26.34 -13.23
CA SER A 511 -33.40 -26.39 -14.40
C SER A 511 -34.17 -26.93 -15.64
N LEU A 512 -33.73 -26.46 -16.82
CA LEU A 512 -34.20 -26.90 -18.12
C LEU A 512 -33.08 -27.64 -18.86
N ILE A 513 -33.46 -28.45 -19.80
CA ILE A 513 -32.55 -29.13 -20.73
C ILE A 513 -32.60 -28.36 -22.05
N GLU A 514 -31.46 -27.94 -22.53
CA GLU A 514 -31.25 -27.44 -23.89
C GLU A 514 -30.39 -28.46 -24.66
N ASP A 515 -30.68 -28.69 -25.94
CA ASP A 515 -30.00 -29.69 -26.75
C ASP A 515 -28.48 -29.50 -26.82
N SER A 516 -28.01 -28.28 -26.69
CA SER A 516 -26.58 -27.96 -26.70
C SER A 516 -25.79 -28.65 -25.58
N TYR A 517 -26.37 -28.87 -24.41
CA TYR A 517 -25.73 -29.62 -23.32
C TYR A 517 -25.64 -31.12 -23.61
N ASN A 518 -26.62 -31.72 -24.25
CA ASN A 518 -26.53 -33.10 -24.73
C ASN A 518 -25.47 -33.22 -25.85
N THR A 519 -25.37 -32.23 -26.74
CA THR A 519 -24.31 -32.15 -27.76
C THR A 519 -22.92 -32.07 -27.11
N LEU A 520 -22.76 -31.29 -26.00
CA LEU A 520 -21.52 -31.23 -25.23
C LEU A 520 -21.16 -32.64 -24.71
N LEU A 521 -22.09 -33.35 -24.06
CA LEU A 521 -21.87 -34.69 -23.52
C LEU A 521 -21.44 -35.68 -24.63
N GLU A 522 -22.09 -35.64 -25.78
CA GLU A 522 -21.74 -36.47 -26.94
C GLU A 522 -20.32 -36.20 -27.45
N LYS A 523 -19.94 -34.91 -27.63
CA LYS A 523 -18.59 -34.52 -28.08
C LYS A 523 -17.48 -34.83 -27.04
N MET A 524 -17.84 -34.93 -25.77
CA MET A 524 -16.93 -35.37 -24.69
C MET A 524 -16.89 -36.91 -24.56
N HIS A 525 -17.66 -37.64 -25.36
CA HIS A 525 -17.80 -39.10 -25.28
C HIS A 525 -18.38 -39.62 -23.95
N ILE A 526 -19.26 -38.83 -23.34
CA ILE A 526 -20.02 -39.24 -22.16
C ILE A 526 -21.21 -40.07 -22.60
N ASP A 527 -21.21 -41.36 -22.24
CA ASP A 527 -22.25 -42.31 -22.59
C ASP A 527 -23.47 -42.16 -21.67
N ALA A 528 -24.13 -40.98 -21.76
CA ALA A 528 -25.31 -40.64 -20.99
C ALA A 528 -26.01 -39.43 -21.62
N LYS A 529 -27.30 -39.23 -21.29
CA LYS A 529 -28.12 -38.09 -21.78
C LYS A 529 -28.86 -37.43 -20.63
N LEU A 530 -29.06 -36.12 -20.73
CA LEU A 530 -29.94 -35.38 -19.84
C LEU A 530 -31.41 -35.69 -20.17
N ALA A 531 -32.21 -35.95 -19.16
CA ALA A 531 -33.66 -36.12 -19.30
C ALA A 531 -34.39 -35.52 -18.09
N GLN A 532 -35.62 -35.06 -18.32
CA GLN A 532 -36.46 -34.45 -17.29
C GLN A 532 -37.44 -35.45 -16.73
N SER A 533 -37.57 -35.50 -15.40
CA SER A 533 -38.55 -36.30 -14.71
C SER A 533 -39.07 -35.54 -13.48
N GLU A 534 -40.39 -35.49 -13.31
CA GLU A 534 -41.07 -34.82 -12.18
C GLU A 534 -40.61 -33.37 -11.94
N GLY A 535 -40.27 -32.63 -13.00
CA GLY A 535 -39.84 -31.24 -12.95
C GLY A 535 -38.36 -31.03 -12.63
N ASN A 536 -37.57 -32.09 -12.40
CA ASN A 536 -36.13 -32.04 -12.17
C ASN A 536 -35.37 -32.65 -13.36
N VAL A 537 -34.10 -32.26 -13.53
CA VAL A 537 -33.21 -32.81 -14.56
C VAL A 537 -32.28 -33.85 -13.94
N PHE A 538 -32.17 -34.98 -14.61
CA PHE A 538 -31.35 -36.12 -14.27
C PHE A 538 -30.49 -36.56 -15.45
N LEU A 539 -29.43 -37.31 -15.18
CA LEU A 539 -28.64 -37.99 -16.19
C LEU A 539 -29.15 -39.42 -16.35
N PHE A 540 -29.43 -39.84 -17.59
CA PHE A 540 -29.89 -41.21 -17.93
C PHE A 540 -28.72 -41.97 -18.56
N LYS A 541 -28.43 -43.13 -17.97
CA LYS A 541 -27.48 -44.11 -18.50
C LYS A 541 -28.00 -45.52 -18.31
N ASN A 542 -28.04 -46.30 -19.39
CA ASN A 542 -28.56 -47.69 -19.38
C ASN A 542 -29.94 -47.78 -18.71
N ASP A 543 -30.87 -46.94 -19.10
CA ASP A 543 -32.25 -46.83 -18.58
C ASP A 543 -32.34 -46.54 -17.05
N LYS A 544 -31.26 -46.08 -16.44
CA LYS A 544 -31.22 -45.66 -15.03
C LYS A 544 -31.13 -44.14 -14.93
N MET A 545 -31.93 -43.57 -14.06
CA MET A 545 -31.92 -42.18 -13.68
C MET A 545 -30.88 -41.96 -12.56
N LEU A 546 -29.98 -41.01 -12.77
CA LEU A 546 -28.87 -40.71 -11.86
C LEU A 546 -28.91 -39.24 -11.42
N ASP A 547 -28.81 -38.98 -10.12
CA ASP A 547 -28.64 -37.65 -9.53
C ASP A 547 -27.18 -37.31 -9.31
N PHE A 548 -26.29 -38.28 -9.52
CA PHE A 548 -24.83 -38.14 -9.50
C PHE A 548 -24.20 -39.10 -10.50
N TYR A 549 -23.23 -38.59 -11.27
CA TYR A 549 -22.45 -39.39 -12.21
C TYR A 549 -21.02 -38.82 -12.32
N GLU A 550 -20.05 -39.71 -12.48
CA GLU A 550 -18.65 -39.34 -12.63
C GLU A 550 -17.99 -40.21 -13.69
N GLN A 551 -17.27 -39.60 -14.64
CA GLN A 551 -16.48 -40.26 -15.67
C GLN A 551 -15.34 -39.37 -16.12
N ASP A 552 -14.07 -39.80 -15.98
CA ASP A 552 -12.86 -39.20 -16.57
C ASP A 552 -12.73 -37.65 -16.43
N GLY A 553 -13.05 -37.07 -15.27
CA GLY A 553 -13.02 -35.61 -15.06
C GLY A 553 -14.32 -34.90 -15.40
N PHE A 554 -15.37 -35.62 -15.85
CA PHE A 554 -16.72 -35.08 -15.92
C PHE A 554 -17.53 -35.53 -14.72
N LEU A 555 -18.27 -34.57 -14.12
CA LEU A 555 -19.23 -34.82 -13.05
C LEU A 555 -20.59 -34.27 -13.44
N PHE A 556 -21.65 -35.04 -13.14
CA PHE A 556 -23.01 -34.54 -13.13
C PHE A 556 -23.57 -34.58 -11.72
N ILE A 557 -24.17 -33.49 -11.28
CA ILE A 557 -24.76 -33.35 -9.95
C ILE A 557 -26.15 -32.73 -10.06
N SER A 558 -27.17 -33.45 -9.61
CA SER A 558 -28.50 -32.87 -9.37
C SER A 558 -28.64 -32.60 -7.88
N CYS A 559 -28.95 -31.35 -7.49
CA CYS A 559 -29.11 -30.95 -6.10
C CYS A 559 -30.05 -29.74 -5.97
N GLU A 560 -30.57 -29.52 -4.77
CA GLU A 560 -31.45 -28.38 -4.48
C GLU A 560 -30.73 -27.30 -3.62
N GLU A 561 -29.78 -27.73 -2.80
CA GLU A 561 -29.10 -26.87 -1.82
C GLU A 561 -27.57 -26.91 -1.97
N PRO A 562 -26.85 -25.82 -1.63
CA PRO A 562 -25.37 -25.77 -1.68
C PRO A 562 -24.71 -26.88 -0.87
N SER A 563 -25.26 -27.24 0.28
CA SER A 563 -24.73 -28.29 1.15
C SER A 563 -24.73 -29.66 0.49
N GLN A 564 -25.71 -29.95 -0.36
CA GLN A 564 -25.78 -31.20 -1.15
C GLN A 564 -24.69 -31.20 -2.25
N LEU A 565 -24.46 -30.06 -2.92
CA LEU A 565 -23.35 -29.90 -3.85
C LEU A 565 -22.03 -30.19 -3.17
N MET A 566 -21.75 -29.54 -2.04
CA MET A 566 -20.49 -29.70 -1.31
C MET A 566 -20.28 -31.14 -0.82
N LYS A 567 -21.33 -31.81 -0.39
CA LYS A 567 -21.26 -33.22 0.00
C LYS A 567 -20.88 -34.13 -1.19
N LYS A 568 -21.41 -33.86 -2.37
CA LYS A 568 -21.11 -34.62 -3.60
C LYS A 568 -19.74 -34.31 -4.20
N LEU A 569 -19.23 -33.09 -3.95
CA LEU A 569 -17.88 -32.64 -4.37
C LEU A 569 -16.76 -33.05 -3.42
N LYS A 570 -17.08 -33.57 -2.23
CA LYS A 570 -16.05 -33.94 -1.21
C LYS A 570 -15.05 -34.94 -1.78
N GLY A 571 -13.75 -34.54 -1.76
CA GLY A 571 -12.64 -35.34 -2.31
C GLY A 571 -12.55 -35.36 -3.83
N ARG A 572 -13.30 -34.49 -4.54
CA ARG A 572 -13.35 -34.38 -6.01
C ARG A 572 -12.93 -33.01 -6.53
N LEU A 573 -12.75 -32.03 -5.65
CA LEU A 573 -12.11 -30.77 -6.02
C LEU A 573 -10.66 -31.03 -6.39
N PRO A 574 -10.14 -30.41 -7.46
CA PRO A 574 -8.84 -30.72 -8.07
C PRO A 574 -7.64 -30.49 -7.15
#